data_407a5317705d74e88ec3607515b6e29c
#
_entry.id   407a5317705d74e88ec3607515b6e29c
#
_cell.length_a   1.000
_cell.length_b   1.000
_cell.length_c   1.000
_cell.angle_alpha   90.00
_cell.angle_beta   90.00
_cell.angle_gamma   90.00
#
_symmetry.space_group_name_H-M   'P 1'
#
loop_
_entity.id
_entity.type
_entity.pdbx_description
1 polymer ?
#
loop_
_entity_poly.entity_id
_entity_poly.type
_entity_poly.pdbx_seq_one_letter_code
_entity_poly.pdbx_strand_id
1 'polypeptide(L)'
;MEGKHEVKYCDPLVLKPYERNPRINDYAVKRVLSSIEEFGFTSPILVDKDLVIIAGHTRREAAILAGLESVPYIVVDWMSPEQVRAYRIADNKLAELSTWDEDLLKAELFELEAVDFPLEAMGFTEIDLRNLFTEEDDEPEKEKTPKEEKTTLPMLRFGSNSVRITEDELILLSNRYNEYIELTPEEGFIVWLLKRGL
;
A
#
# COMPACT_ATOMS: atom_id res chain seq x y z
N MET A 1 3.70 6.39 -30.73
CA MET A 1 4.74 7.01 -29.89
C MET A 1 5.81 5.96 -29.61
N GLU A 2 6.83 5.88 -30.47
CA GLU A 2 8.00 5.02 -30.27
C GLU A 2 9.12 5.86 -29.67
N GLY A 3 9.05 6.15 -28.37
CA GLY A 3 10.18 6.68 -27.63
C GLY A 3 11.09 5.51 -27.25
N LYS A 4 12.33 5.47 -27.70
CA LYS A 4 13.34 4.57 -27.15
C LYS A 4 13.63 5.05 -25.73
N HIS A 5 13.06 4.34 -24.75
CA HIS A 5 13.32 4.61 -23.33
C HIS A 5 14.72 4.07 -23.00
N GLU A 6 15.72 4.94 -23.03
CA GLU A 6 17.08 4.58 -22.66
C GLU A 6 17.21 4.55 -21.13
N VAL A 7 17.64 3.41 -20.60
CA VAL A 7 17.99 3.28 -19.18
C VAL A 7 19.40 3.84 -19.00
N LYS A 8 19.51 4.83 -18.12
CA LYS A 8 20.78 5.46 -17.70
C LYS A 8 21.05 5.13 -16.25
N TYR A 9 22.27 5.37 -15.80
CA TYR A 9 22.70 5.08 -14.44
C TYR A 9 23.35 6.32 -13.83
N CYS A 10 23.06 6.59 -12.55
CA CYS A 10 23.72 7.65 -11.79
C CYS A 10 23.66 7.38 -10.28
N ASP A 11 24.46 8.09 -9.52
CA ASP A 11 24.34 8.17 -8.07
C ASP A 11 22.92 8.61 -7.69
N PRO A 12 22.21 7.88 -6.78
CA PRO A 12 20.86 8.25 -6.35
C PRO A 12 20.77 9.65 -5.74
N LEU A 13 21.85 10.20 -5.23
CA LEU A 13 21.89 11.56 -4.70
C LEU A 13 21.76 12.65 -5.78
N VAL A 14 22.09 12.34 -7.03
CA VAL A 14 21.92 13.27 -8.17
C VAL A 14 20.45 13.48 -8.53
N LEU A 15 19.61 12.49 -8.26
CA LEU A 15 18.18 12.54 -8.55
C LEU A 15 17.46 13.41 -7.51
N LYS A 16 16.73 14.42 -7.97
CA LYS A 16 16.09 15.41 -7.11
C LYS A 16 14.68 14.95 -6.73
N PRO A 17 14.34 14.88 -5.43
CA PRO A 17 12.96 14.64 -5.03
C PRO A 17 12.04 15.77 -5.49
N TYR A 18 10.79 15.43 -5.82
CA TYR A 18 9.79 16.46 -6.11
C TYR A 18 9.24 17.03 -4.79
N GLU A 19 9.50 18.31 -4.52
CA GLU A 19 9.17 18.98 -3.25
C GLU A 19 7.69 18.90 -2.86
N ARG A 20 6.79 18.87 -3.85
CA ARG A 20 5.35 18.80 -3.65
C ARG A 20 4.80 17.38 -3.79
N ASN A 21 5.60 16.36 -3.45
CA ASN A 21 5.13 14.98 -3.47
C ASN A 21 4.04 14.78 -2.40
N PRO A 22 2.80 14.43 -2.79
CA PRO A 22 1.71 14.26 -1.82
C PRO A 22 1.79 12.95 -1.05
N ARG A 23 2.68 12.00 -1.46
CA ARG A 23 2.76 10.67 -0.86
C ARG A 23 3.78 10.64 0.27
N ILE A 24 3.36 10.14 1.44
CA ILE A 24 4.22 9.90 2.60
C ILE A 24 4.77 8.47 2.47
N ASN A 25 6.10 8.32 2.39
CA ASN A 25 6.75 7.06 2.05
C ASN A 25 7.55 6.43 3.20
N ASP A 26 7.67 7.06 4.35
CA ASP A 26 8.59 6.68 5.44
C ASP A 26 8.51 5.20 5.82
N TYR A 27 7.28 4.68 5.92
CA TYR A 27 7.05 3.28 6.22
C TYR A 27 7.41 2.32 5.07
N ALA A 28 7.24 2.77 3.84
CA ALA A 28 7.49 1.95 2.65
C ALA A 28 8.99 1.82 2.33
N VAL A 29 9.83 2.78 2.76
CA VAL A 29 11.26 2.81 2.41
C VAL A 29 11.99 1.56 2.88
N LYS A 30 11.77 1.11 4.12
CA LYS A 30 12.41 -0.09 4.67
C LYS A 30 12.01 -1.37 3.93
N ARG A 31 10.75 -1.47 3.47
CA ARG A 31 10.26 -2.61 2.70
C ARG A 31 10.84 -2.66 1.30
N VAL A 32 10.91 -1.48 0.66
CA VAL A 32 11.55 -1.34 -0.65
C VAL A 32 13.05 -1.61 -0.53
N LEU A 33 13.68 -1.27 0.60
CA LEU A 33 15.08 -1.64 0.88
C LEU A 33 15.26 -3.16 0.90
N SER A 34 14.47 -3.88 1.72
CA SER A 34 14.53 -5.35 1.76
C SER A 34 14.28 -5.98 0.38
N SER A 35 13.33 -5.42 -0.39
CA SER A 35 13.08 -5.86 -1.76
C SER A 35 14.26 -5.61 -2.69
N ILE A 36 14.97 -4.49 -2.56
CA ILE A 36 16.17 -4.19 -3.35
C ILE A 36 17.33 -5.12 -2.96
N GLU A 37 17.48 -5.43 -1.68
CA GLU A 37 18.52 -6.36 -1.18
C GLU A 37 18.31 -7.78 -1.72
N GLU A 38 17.05 -8.24 -1.80
CA GLU A 38 16.73 -9.59 -2.28
C GLU A 38 16.70 -9.69 -3.81
N PHE A 39 15.99 -8.77 -4.49
CA PHE A 39 15.72 -8.87 -5.93
C PHE A 39 16.63 -7.97 -6.78
N GLY A 40 17.43 -7.13 -6.15
CA GLY A 40 18.15 -6.06 -6.84
C GLY A 40 17.25 -4.88 -7.24
N PHE A 41 17.85 -3.87 -7.87
CA PHE A 41 17.13 -2.68 -8.33
C PHE A 41 16.47 -2.93 -9.69
N THR A 42 15.29 -3.55 -9.70
CA THR A 42 14.62 -4.07 -10.91
C THR A 42 13.85 -3.02 -11.73
N SER A 43 13.37 -1.93 -11.10
CA SER A 43 12.52 -0.93 -11.74
C SER A 43 13.18 0.44 -11.79
N PRO A 44 13.47 1.03 -12.97
CA PRO A 44 14.12 2.33 -13.08
C PRO A 44 13.32 3.47 -12.41
N ILE A 45 14.02 4.49 -11.94
CA ILE A 45 13.42 5.74 -11.47
C ILE A 45 13.06 6.60 -12.69
N LEU A 46 11.84 7.12 -12.76
CA LEU A 46 11.44 8.05 -13.81
C LEU A 46 11.70 9.47 -13.36
N VAL A 47 12.39 10.24 -14.20
CA VAL A 47 12.73 11.65 -13.93
C VAL A 47 12.40 12.53 -15.13
N ASP A 48 12.21 13.81 -14.90
CA ASP A 48 12.16 14.81 -15.96
C ASP A 48 13.58 15.21 -16.44
N LYS A 49 13.64 16.12 -17.43
CA LYS A 49 14.90 16.63 -17.98
C LYS A 49 15.81 17.33 -16.97
N ASP A 50 15.26 17.80 -15.86
CA ASP A 50 15.99 18.49 -14.78
C ASP A 50 16.38 17.52 -13.64
N LEU A 51 16.22 16.20 -13.87
CA LEU A 51 16.43 15.10 -12.94
C LEU A 51 15.51 15.15 -11.71
N VAL A 52 14.35 15.81 -11.81
CA VAL A 52 13.33 15.78 -10.76
C VAL A 52 12.48 14.52 -10.90
N ILE A 53 12.33 13.79 -9.82
CA ILE A 53 11.65 12.49 -9.82
C ILE A 53 10.17 12.64 -10.17
N ILE A 54 9.74 11.82 -11.11
CA ILE A 54 8.34 11.63 -11.51
C ILE A 54 7.76 10.42 -10.77
N ALA A 55 8.46 9.27 -10.80
CA ALA A 55 8.08 8.04 -10.10
C ALA A 55 9.30 7.35 -9.50
N GLY A 56 9.19 6.82 -8.29
CA GLY A 56 10.25 6.07 -7.62
C GLY A 56 10.96 6.81 -6.49
N HIS A 57 10.32 7.78 -5.82
CA HIS A 57 10.87 8.47 -4.64
C HIS A 57 11.31 7.46 -3.57
N THR A 58 10.46 6.50 -3.21
CA THR A 58 10.75 5.46 -2.21
C THR A 58 11.95 4.61 -2.63
N ARG A 59 12.06 4.25 -3.92
CA ARG A 59 13.20 3.48 -4.47
C ARG A 59 14.51 4.25 -4.36
N ARG A 60 14.49 5.57 -4.62
CA ARG A 60 15.67 6.42 -4.43
C ARG A 60 16.11 6.44 -2.96
N GLU A 61 15.20 6.64 -2.04
CA GLU A 61 15.50 6.69 -0.60
C GLU A 61 16.02 5.34 -0.10
N ALA A 62 15.40 4.23 -0.51
CA ALA A 62 15.87 2.88 -0.20
C ALA A 62 17.27 2.64 -0.77
N ALA A 63 17.56 3.07 -2.00
CA ALA A 63 18.89 2.95 -2.61
C ALA A 63 19.96 3.72 -1.84
N ILE A 64 19.64 4.92 -1.34
CA ILE A 64 20.55 5.70 -0.50
C ILE A 64 20.82 4.97 0.82
N LEU A 65 19.79 4.40 1.46
CA LEU A 65 19.94 3.61 2.68
C LEU A 65 20.75 2.33 2.47
N ALA A 66 20.58 1.70 1.31
CA ALA A 66 21.36 0.53 0.89
C ALA A 66 22.81 0.87 0.53
N GLY A 67 23.19 2.15 0.46
CA GLY A 67 24.53 2.58 0.05
C GLY A 67 24.86 2.28 -1.41
N LEU A 68 23.85 2.22 -2.29
CA LEU A 68 24.08 1.95 -3.71
C LEU A 68 24.77 3.15 -4.36
N GLU A 69 25.88 2.89 -5.03
CA GLU A 69 26.63 3.91 -5.77
C GLU A 69 25.93 4.34 -7.07
N SER A 70 25.05 3.49 -7.60
CA SER A 70 24.41 3.75 -8.89
C SER A 70 23.03 3.08 -8.97
N VAL A 71 22.05 3.81 -9.52
CA VAL A 71 20.68 3.34 -9.75
C VAL A 71 20.25 3.58 -11.19
N PRO A 72 19.41 2.71 -11.79
CA PRO A 72 18.86 2.92 -13.11
C PRO A 72 17.79 4.02 -13.10
N TYR A 73 17.82 4.88 -14.11
CA TYR A 73 16.78 5.89 -14.33
C TYR A 73 16.46 6.08 -15.81
N ILE A 74 15.27 6.62 -16.08
CA ILE A 74 14.80 6.98 -17.42
C ILE A 74 14.39 8.44 -17.40
N VAL A 75 14.85 9.20 -18.41
CA VAL A 75 14.42 10.59 -18.61
C VAL A 75 13.13 10.59 -19.43
N VAL A 76 12.08 11.19 -18.86
CA VAL A 76 10.77 11.36 -19.50
C VAL A 76 10.71 12.78 -20.08
N ASP A 77 11.07 12.92 -21.34
CA ASP A 77 11.15 14.21 -22.08
C ASP A 77 9.98 14.43 -23.07
N TRP A 78 9.11 13.43 -23.21
CA TRP A 78 7.96 13.45 -24.14
C TRP A 78 6.64 13.90 -23.50
N MET A 79 6.60 14.11 -22.19
CA MET A 79 5.41 14.58 -21.46
C MET A 79 5.47 16.09 -21.28
N SER A 80 4.30 16.77 -21.43
CA SER A 80 4.18 18.16 -21.00
C SER A 80 4.29 18.31 -19.49
N PRO A 81 4.59 19.51 -18.94
CA PRO A 81 4.65 19.73 -17.50
C PRO A 81 3.35 19.32 -16.77
N GLU A 82 2.18 19.53 -17.41
CA GLU A 82 0.87 19.14 -16.87
C GLU A 82 0.73 17.62 -16.86
N GLN A 83 1.16 16.93 -17.90
CA GLN A 83 1.16 15.47 -17.97
C GLN A 83 2.09 14.87 -16.91
N VAL A 84 3.28 15.42 -16.69
CA VAL A 84 4.20 14.99 -15.64
C VAL A 84 3.56 15.12 -14.25
N ARG A 85 2.88 16.25 -13.97
CA ARG A 85 2.16 16.45 -12.70
C ARG A 85 1.03 15.45 -12.51
N ALA A 86 0.23 15.22 -13.55
CA ALA A 86 -0.85 14.25 -13.54
C ALA A 86 -0.33 12.81 -13.37
N TYR A 87 0.76 12.47 -14.06
CA TYR A 87 1.35 11.13 -14.00
C TYR A 87 1.92 10.80 -12.61
N ARG A 88 2.51 11.76 -11.90
CA ARG A 88 2.94 11.58 -10.48
C ARG A 88 1.79 11.08 -9.58
N ILE A 89 0.58 11.54 -9.84
CA ILE A 89 -0.61 11.11 -9.09
C ILE A 89 -1.12 9.76 -9.62
N ALA A 90 -1.23 9.64 -10.95
CA ALA A 90 -1.79 8.47 -11.61
C ALA A 90 -0.99 7.20 -11.35
N ASP A 91 0.36 7.25 -11.37
CA ASP A 91 1.25 6.12 -11.10
C ASP A 91 0.96 5.47 -9.74
N ASN A 92 0.71 6.28 -8.73
CA ASN A 92 0.35 5.79 -7.40
C ASN A 92 -1.12 5.35 -7.31
N LYS A 93 -2.04 6.16 -7.89
CA LYS A 93 -3.49 5.88 -7.75
C LYS A 93 -3.92 4.64 -8.51
N LEU A 94 -3.34 4.39 -9.68
CA LEU A 94 -3.66 3.21 -10.48
C LEU A 94 -3.23 1.89 -9.81
N ALA A 95 -2.12 1.91 -9.08
CA ALA A 95 -1.68 0.74 -8.31
C ALA A 95 -2.68 0.33 -7.21
N GLU A 96 -3.44 1.30 -6.67
CA GLU A 96 -4.45 1.05 -5.64
C GLU A 96 -5.75 0.41 -6.18
N LEU A 97 -5.94 0.35 -7.50
CA LEU A 97 -7.13 -0.23 -8.13
C LEU A 97 -7.04 -1.76 -8.30
N SER A 98 -5.86 -2.33 -8.14
CA SER A 98 -5.65 -3.77 -8.24
C SER A 98 -5.93 -4.43 -6.88
N THR A 99 -6.56 -5.61 -6.91
CA THR A 99 -6.77 -6.48 -5.75
C THR A 99 -6.12 -7.82 -6.02
N TRP A 100 -5.79 -8.54 -4.96
CA TRP A 100 -5.27 -9.90 -5.05
C TRP A 100 -6.41 -10.92 -5.19
N ASP A 101 -6.17 -11.97 -5.96
CA ASP A 101 -6.88 -13.22 -5.81
C ASP A 101 -6.25 -13.93 -4.60
N GLU A 102 -6.98 -13.96 -3.48
CA GLU A 102 -6.43 -14.41 -2.19
C GLU A 102 -6.06 -15.89 -2.21
N ASP A 103 -6.82 -16.73 -2.92
CA ASP A 103 -6.56 -18.18 -3.01
C ASP A 103 -5.26 -18.42 -3.79
N LEU A 104 -5.09 -17.75 -4.92
CA LEU A 104 -3.86 -17.85 -5.71
C LEU A 104 -2.66 -17.24 -4.95
N LEU A 105 -2.86 -16.12 -4.26
CA LEU A 105 -1.79 -15.51 -3.47
C LEU A 105 -1.34 -16.41 -2.32
N LYS A 106 -2.27 -17.06 -1.61
CA LYS A 106 -1.96 -18.03 -0.54
C LYS A 106 -1.13 -19.20 -1.08
N ALA A 107 -1.53 -19.74 -2.24
CA ALA A 107 -0.81 -20.86 -2.85
C ALA A 107 0.64 -20.49 -3.20
N GLU A 108 0.87 -19.33 -3.84
CA GLU A 108 2.21 -18.85 -4.18
C GLU A 108 3.07 -18.59 -2.94
N LEU A 109 2.51 -17.95 -1.89
CA LEU A 109 3.23 -17.69 -0.65
C LEU A 109 3.59 -18.98 0.09
N PHE A 110 2.70 -19.98 0.08
CA PHE A 110 2.96 -21.28 0.70
C PHE A 110 4.11 -22.03 0.00
N GLU A 111 4.15 -21.99 -1.34
CA GLU A 111 5.26 -22.60 -2.11
C GLU A 111 6.60 -21.90 -1.85
N LEU A 112 6.59 -20.57 -1.67
CA LEU A 112 7.79 -19.80 -1.34
C LEU A 112 8.25 -20.08 0.10
N GLU A 113 7.36 -20.18 1.06
CA GLU A 113 7.66 -20.53 2.44
C GLU A 113 8.28 -21.95 2.53
N ALA A 114 7.80 -22.91 1.73
CA ALA A 114 8.30 -24.26 1.70
C ALA A 114 9.78 -24.36 1.26
N VAL A 115 10.33 -23.32 0.63
CA VAL A 115 11.74 -23.22 0.25
C VAL A 115 12.50 -22.18 1.09
N ASP A 116 11.96 -21.80 2.24
CA ASP A 116 12.53 -20.81 3.17
C ASP A 116 12.80 -19.43 2.54
N PHE A 117 11.93 -19.01 1.57
CA PHE A 117 12.08 -17.70 0.94
C PHE A 117 11.63 -16.58 1.90
N PRO A 118 12.38 -15.45 2.02
CA PRO A 118 12.04 -14.37 2.94
C PRO A 118 10.81 -13.57 2.46
N LEU A 119 9.61 -13.92 2.94
CA LEU A 119 8.34 -13.32 2.52
C LEU A 119 8.27 -11.81 2.79
N GLU A 120 9.01 -11.31 3.78
CA GLU A 120 9.11 -9.88 4.11
C GLU A 120 9.70 -9.04 2.96
N ALA A 121 10.57 -9.64 2.14
CA ALA A 121 11.17 -9.00 0.97
C ALA A 121 10.13 -8.61 -0.10
N MET A 122 8.96 -9.26 -0.10
CA MET A 122 7.84 -8.96 -0.99
C MET A 122 6.94 -7.82 -0.47
N GLY A 123 7.21 -7.29 0.73
CA GLY A 123 6.49 -6.16 1.31
C GLY A 123 5.31 -6.52 2.22
N PHE A 124 5.00 -7.81 2.41
CA PHE A 124 3.99 -8.24 3.37
C PHE A 124 4.46 -8.02 4.81
N THR A 125 3.54 -7.64 5.71
CA THR A 125 3.81 -7.63 7.15
C THR A 125 3.52 -9.00 7.75
N GLU A 126 4.07 -9.29 8.93
CA GLU A 126 3.63 -10.44 9.72
C GLU A 126 2.11 -10.45 9.96
N ILE A 127 1.50 -9.28 10.08
CA ILE A 127 0.05 -9.14 10.25
C ILE A 127 -0.67 -9.48 8.94
N ASP A 128 -0.16 -9.03 7.79
CA ASP A 128 -0.76 -9.35 6.49
C ASP A 128 -0.69 -10.86 6.25
N LEU A 129 0.47 -11.48 6.49
CA LEU A 129 0.66 -12.92 6.35
C LEU A 129 -0.23 -13.70 7.32
N ARG A 130 -0.27 -13.30 8.60
CA ARG A 130 -1.17 -13.92 9.57
C ARG A 130 -2.62 -13.85 9.13
N ASN A 131 -3.11 -12.67 8.76
CA ASN A 131 -4.49 -12.51 8.32
C ASN A 131 -4.78 -13.38 7.09
N LEU A 132 -3.85 -13.47 6.16
CA LEU A 132 -4.01 -14.26 4.96
C LEU A 132 -4.09 -15.77 5.25
N PHE A 133 -3.28 -16.28 6.20
CA PHE A 133 -3.22 -17.72 6.51
C PHE A 133 -4.19 -18.17 7.60
N THR A 134 -4.73 -17.28 8.46
CA THR A 134 -5.61 -17.67 9.56
C THR A 134 -7.10 -17.65 9.24
N GLU A 135 -7.52 -17.22 8.06
CA GLU A 135 -8.97 -17.12 7.73
C GLU A 135 -9.64 -18.44 7.30
N GLU A 136 -8.93 -19.59 7.25
CA GLU A 136 -9.54 -20.85 6.77
C GLU A 136 -9.35 -22.12 7.63
N ASP A 137 -8.68 -22.09 8.80
CA ASP A 137 -8.42 -23.36 9.53
C ASP A 137 -9.45 -23.75 10.60
N ASP A 138 -10.63 -23.16 10.67
CA ASP A 138 -11.66 -23.54 11.66
C ASP A 138 -13.09 -23.62 11.10
N GLU A 139 -13.31 -24.41 10.00
CA GLU A 139 -14.64 -25.04 9.83
C GLU A 139 -14.51 -26.39 9.10
N PRO A 140 -15.06 -27.49 9.69
CA PRO A 140 -15.14 -28.79 8.99
C PRO A 140 -16.08 -28.71 7.79
N GLU A 141 -15.68 -29.34 6.69
CA GLU A 141 -16.49 -29.49 5.46
C GLU A 141 -17.96 -29.77 5.77
N LYS A 142 -18.82 -28.80 5.54
CA LYS A 142 -20.26 -29.00 5.37
C LYS A 142 -20.62 -28.88 3.90
N GLU A 143 -21.33 -29.93 3.45
CA GLU A 143 -21.88 -30.10 2.11
C GLU A 143 -22.41 -28.82 1.46
N LYS A 144 -22.03 -28.62 0.20
CA LYS A 144 -22.44 -27.49 -0.66
C LYS A 144 -23.95 -27.49 -0.88
N THR A 145 -24.66 -26.65 -0.16
CA THR A 145 -25.99 -26.18 -0.52
C THR A 145 -25.90 -24.81 -1.23
N PRO A 146 -26.92 -24.42 -2.04
CA PRO A 146 -26.80 -23.32 -2.99
C PRO A 146 -26.53 -21.98 -2.32
N LYS A 147 -25.71 -21.15 -3.00
CA LYS A 147 -25.25 -19.82 -2.57
C LYS A 147 -26.40 -18.91 -2.09
N GLU A 148 -26.51 -18.74 -0.79
CA GLU A 148 -27.11 -17.54 -0.20
C GLU A 148 -26.04 -16.43 -0.17
N GLU A 149 -26.42 -15.22 -0.60
CA GLU A 149 -25.58 -14.04 -0.53
C GLU A 149 -25.09 -13.83 0.91
N LYS A 150 -23.81 -14.09 1.19
CA LYS A 150 -23.19 -13.80 2.48
C LYS A 150 -23.08 -12.28 2.62
N THR A 151 -23.99 -11.68 3.35
CA THR A 151 -23.85 -10.31 3.86
C THR A 151 -22.67 -10.33 4.84
N THR A 152 -21.49 -9.90 4.39
CA THR A 152 -20.33 -9.73 5.26
C THR A 152 -20.60 -8.56 6.21
N LEU A 153 -20.81 -8.86 7.49
CA LEU A 153 -21.03 -7.84 8.51
C LEU A 153 -19.80 -6.92 8.63
N PRO A 154 -20.01 -5.60 8.70
CA PRO A 154 -18.93 -4.64 8.86
C PRO A 154 -18.10 -4.91 10.12
N MET A 155 -16.78 -4.64 10.07
CA MET A 155 -15.88 -4.82 11.22
C MET A 155 -15.37 -3.48 11.73
N LEU A 156 -15.50 -3.26 13.04
CA LEU A 156 -14.90 -2.14 13.74
C LEU A 156 -13.56 -2.54 14.34
N ARG A 157 -12.48 -1.78 14.07
CA ARG A 157 -11.13 -2.08 14.56
C ARG A 157 -10.67 -1.06 15.61
N PHE A 158 -10.15 -1.58 16.74
CA PHE A 158 -9.54 -0.79 17.81
C PHE A 158 -8.12 -1.34 18.08
N GLY A 159 -7.11 -0.72 17.48
CA GLY A 159 -5.72 -1.23 17.56
C GLY A 159 -5.62 -2.64 16.98
N SER A 160 -5.19 -3.60 17.80
CA SER A 160 -5.09 -5.03 17.43
C SER A 160 -6.40 -5.81 17.55
N ASN A 161 -7.46 -5.21 18.09
CA ASN A 161 -8.75 -5.87 18.31
C ASN A 161 -9.75 -5.49 17.21
N SER A 162 -10.52 -6.46 16.74
CA SER A 162 -11.63 -6.25 15.80
C SER A 162 -12.92 -6.85 16.34
N VAL A 163 -14.02 -6.13 16.15
CA VAL A 163 -15.35 -6.55 16.57
C VAL A 163 -16.27 -6.47 15.35
N ARG A 164 -17.01 -7.54 15.08
CA ARG A 164 -18.07 -7.52 14.07
C ARG A 164 -19.24 -6.69 14.60
N ILE A 165 -19.75 -5.81 13.77
CA ILE A 165 -20.92 -4.99 14.07
C ILE A 165 -22.02 -5.27 13.05
N THR A 166 -23.26 -5.13 13.46
CA THR A 166 -24.40 -5.24 12.56
C THR A 166 -24.53 -4.00 11.66
N GLU A 167 -25.30 -4.09 10.60
CA GLU A 167 -25.59 -2.92 9.75
C GLU A 167 -26.28 -1.79 10.54
N ASP A 168 -27.17 -2.15 11.47
CA ASP A 168 -27.86 -1.17 12.33
C ASP A 168 -26.85 -0.46 13.25
N GLU A 169 -25.89 -1.18 13.83
CA GLU A 169 -24.83 -0.59 14.66
C GLU A 169 -23.91 0.29 13.81
N LEU A 170 -23.60 -0.08 12.56
CA LEU A 170 -22.83 0.76 11.65
C LEU A 170 -23.56 2.06 11.32
N ILE A 171 -24.86 1.99 11.05
CA ILE A 171 -25.71 3.17 10.79
C ILE A 171 -25.72 4.08 12.02
N LEU A 172 -25.89 3.49 13.22
CA LEU A 172 -25.89 4.23 14.47
C LEU A 172 -24.56 4.96 14.69
N LEU A 173 -23.44 4.26 14.52
CA LEU A 173 -22.09 4.83 14.65
C LEU A 173 -21.82 5.92 13.61
N SER A 174 -22.26 5.73 12.37
CA SER A 174 -22.12 6.73 11.30
C SER A 174 -22.90 7.99 11.60
N ASN A 175 -24.13 7.88 12.10
CA ASN A 175 -24.94 9.01 12.51
C ASN A 175 -24.31 9.78 13.67
N ARG A 176 -23.76 9.07 14.68
CA ARG A 176 -23.05 9.67 15.80
C ARG A 176 -21.74 10.34 15.38
N TYR A 177 -21.04 9.78 14.40
CA TYR A 177 -19.84 10.40 13.86
C TYR A 177 -20.14 11.68 13.09
N ASN A 178 -21.23 11.73 12.32
CA ASN A 178 -21.66 12.94 11.64
C ASN A 178 -22.05 14.03 12.64
N GLU A 179 -22.79 13.69 13.71
CA GLU A 179 -23.10 14.60 14.79
C GLU A 179 -21.83 15.15 15.50
N TYR A 180 -20.82 14.28 15.71
CA TYR A 180 -19.52 14.67 16.26
C TYR A 180 -18.80 15.68 15.37
N ILE A 181 -18.76 15.45 14.05
CA ILE A 181 -18.12 16.38 13.09
C ILE A 181 -18.82 17.74 13.08
N GLU A 182 -20.16 17.76 13.10
CA GLU A 182 -20.94 19.01 13.09
C GLU A 182 -20.70 19.85 14.35
N LEU A 183 -20.52 19.21 15.50
CA LEU A 183 -20.28 19.88 16.78
C LEU A 183 -18.82 20.33 16.98
N THR A 184 -17.89 19.85 16.15
CA THR A 184 -16.44 20.16 16.22
C THR A 184 -15.86 20.17 17.64
N PRO A 185 -16.05 19.10 18.45
CA PRO A 185 -15.61 19.07 19.83
C PRO A 185 -14.08 18.99 19.92
N GLU A 186 -13.49 19.53 21.00
CA GLU A 186 -12.05 19.50 21.26
C GLU A 186 -11.54 18.08 21.60
N GLU A 187 -12.43 17.18 22.05
CA GLU A 187 -12.11 15.81 22.43
C GLU A 187 -12.27 14.83 21.25
N GLY A 188 -11.53 13.72 21.26
CA GLY A 188 -11.62 12.68 20.23
C GLY A 188 -12.99 11.97 20.22
N PHE A 189 -13.42 11.48 19.05
CA PHE A 189 -14.74 10.85 18.84
C PHE A 189 -15.12 9.78 19.88
N ILE A 190 -14.19 8.89 20.25
CA ILE A 190 -14.47 7.83 21.22
C ILE A 190 -14.77 8.39 22.62
N VAL A 191 -14.01 9.40 23.07
CA VAL A 191 -14.23 10.05 24.35
C VAL A 191 -15.58 10.78 24.36
N TRP A 192 -15.88 11.48 23.27
CA TRP A 192 -17.13 12.17 23.06
C TRP A 192 -18.34 11.21 23.07
N LEU A 193 -18.21 10.05 22.40
CA LEU A 193 -19.25 9.02 22.33
C LEU A 193 -19.54 8.41 23.73
N LEU A 194 -18.48 8.05 24.48
CA LEU A 194 -18.61 7.45 25.81
C LEU A 194 -19.25 8.40 26.83
N LYS A 195 -19.01 9.71 26.73
CA LYS A 195 -19.62 10.71 27.63
C LYS A 195 -21.12 10.89 27.41
N ARG A 196 -21.64 10.58 26.24
CA ARG A 196 -23.06 10.77 25.86
C ARG A 196 -23.92 9.52 25.99
N GLY A 197 -23.30 8.39 26.34
CA GLY A 197 -23.96 7.09 26.40
C GLY A 197 -24.38 6.60 25.01
N LEU A 198 -24.09 5.36 24.73
CA LEU A 198 -24.68 4.65 23.59
C LEU A 198 -26.16 4.46 23.81
#